data_ff1234e95c9af981d2d70553c528d386
#
_entry.id   ff1234e95c9af981d2d70553c528d386
#
_cell.length_a   1.000
_cell.length_b   1.000
_cell.length_c   1.000
_cell.angle_alpha   90.00
_cell.angle_beta   90.00
_cell.angle_gamma   90.00
#
_symmetry.space_group_name_H-M   'P 1'
#
loop_
_entity.id
_entity.type
_entity.pdbx_description
1 polymer ?
#
loop_
_entity_poly.entity_id
_entity_poly.type
_entity_poly.pdbx_seq_one_letter_code
_entity_poly.pdbx_strand_id
1 'polypeptide(L)'
;MDELDGSLNEQHTQIDAQLDAAVAAGRVGRWPEYRRHFGMLREGLLQHMAFEEEVVFPVLEQAGAAAVKALRADHAQLRRHLETLGAAAPEQDPAGCLAELDDLAELLRLHHDAEMALDPQYASRPMPPLLLEDPPAMDLRGLQPPEPIVQIFQALEKGGAPLRVILPHEPVPLYGLLRERGYSYAGSPRPDGGFEVLIERT
;
A
#
# COMPACT_ATOMS: atom_id res chain seq x y z
N MET A 1 1.53 -18.46 -19.64
CA MET A 1 0.22 -18.86 -19.06
C MET A 1 0.50 -18.90 -17.59
N ASP A 2 0.49 -17.68 -17.00
CA ASP A 2 0.82 -17.49 -15.59
C ASP A 2 -0.27 -18.18 -14.77
N GLU A 3 0.18 -19.02 -13.85
CA GLU A 3 -0.71 -19.77 -12.95
C GLU A 3 -1.49 -18.77 -12.10
N LEU A 4 -2.82 -18.83 -12.19
CA LEU A 4 -3.69 -18.18 -11.22
C LEU A 4 -3.63 -19.05 -9.96
N ASP A 5 -2.66 -18.79 -9.10
CA ASP A 5 -2.29 -19.65 -7.96
C ASP A 5 -2.91 -19.15 -6.63
N GLY A 6 -3.85 -18.20 -6.72
CA GLY A 6 -4.56 -17.65 -5.59
C GLY A 6 -6.09 -17.66 -5.78
N SER A 7 -6.81 -17.41 -4.71
CA SER A 7 -8.26 -17.21 -4.72
C SER A 7 -8.62 -15.80 -4.23
N LEU A 8 -9.83 -15.35 -4.54
CA LEU A 8 -10.33 -14.07 -4.04
C LEU A 8 -10.25 -14.00 -2.51
N ASN A 9 -10.64 -15.07 -1.83
CA ASN A 9 -10.59 -15.13 -0.36
C ASN A 9 -9.16 -15.05 0.20
N GLU A 10 -8.17 -15.57 -0.52
CA GLU A 10 -6.76 -15.41 -0.14
C GLU A 10 -6.31 -13.96 -0.30
N GLN A 11 -6.72 -13.29 -1.37
CA GLN A 11 -6.43 -11.86 -1.55
C GLN A 11 -7.07 -11.01 -0.44
N HIS A 12 -8.34 -11.24 -0.10
CA HIS A 12 -9.00 -10.58 1.04
C HIS A 12 -8.20 -10.78 2.33
N THR A 13 -7.82 -12.02 2.64
CA THR A 13 -7.02 -12.34 3.83
C THR A 13 -5.68 -11.60 3.85
N GLN A 14 -5.02 -11.47 2.70
CA GLN A 14 -3.74 -10.76 2.59
C GLN A 14 -3.91 -9.24 2.75
N ILE A 15 -4.96 -8.66 2.16
CA ILE A 15 -5.32 -7.25 2.29
C ILE A 15 -5.65 -6.92 3.74
N ASP A 16 -6.51 -7.70 4.38
CA ASP A 16 -6.90 -7.53 5.78
C ASP A 16 -5.69 -7.62 6.72
N ALA A 17 -4.76 -8.55 6.47
CA ALA A 17 -3.52 -8.66 7.26
C ALA A 17 -2.65 -7.40 7.17
N GLN A 18 -2.57 -6.75 6.02
CA GLN A 18 -1.83 -5.48 5.88
C GLN A 18 -2.54 -4.33 6.57
N LEU A 19 -3.86 -4.27 6.49
CA LEU A 19 -4.67 -3.27 7.20
C LEU A 19 -4.51 -3.41 8.72
N ASP A 20 -4.64 -4.62 9.27
CA ASP A 20 -4.46 -4.90 10.69
C ASP A 20 -3.06 -4.50 11.17
N ALA A 21 -2.02 -4.82 10.39
CA ALA A 21 -0.65 -4.47 10.71
C ALA A 21 -0.42 -2.95 10.67
N ALA A 22 -1.02 -2.23 9.72
CA ALA A 22 -0.97 -0.77 9.65
C ALA A 22 -1.67 -0.14 10.86
N VAL A 23 -2.88 -0.59 11.20
CA VAL A 23 -3.62 -0.14 12.39
C VAL A 23 -2.82 -0.39 13.67
N ALA A 24 -2.28 -1.59 13.84
CA ALA A 24 -1.47 -1.95 15.02
C ALA A 24 -0.23 -1.06 15.16
N ALA A 25 0.49 -0.82 14.07
CA ALA A 25 1.66 0.06 14.06
C ALA A 25 1.29 1.51 14.37
N GLY A 26 0.20 2.02 13.77
CA GLY A 26 -0.28 3.38 13.97
C GLY A 26 -0.72 3.65 15.41
N ARG A 27 -1.44 2.72 16.04
CA ARG A 27 -1.92 2.84 17.43
C ARG A 27 -0.79 2.98 18.47
N VAL A 28 0.40 2.48 18.15
CA VAL A 28 1.57 2.61 19.02
C VAL A 28 2.61 3.61 18.52
N GLY A 29 2.27 4.39 17.50
CA GLY A 29 3.10 5.46 16.95
C GLY A 29 4.34 4.97 16.17
N ARG A 30 4.34 3.72 15.71
CA ARG A 30 5.41 3.17 14.87
C ARG A 30 5.19 3.54 13.41
N TRP A 31 5.34 4.82 13.10
CA TRP A 31 5.00 5.38 11.78
C TRP A 31 5.77 4.79 10.59
N PRO A 32 7.05 4.41 10.69
CA PRO A 32 7.75 3.71 9.61
C PRO A 32 7.12 2.35 9.27
N GLU A 33 6.71 1.58 10.31
CA GLU A 33 6.01 0.30 10.11
C GLU A 33 4.60 0.53 9.54
N TYR A 34 3.88 1.54 10.07
CA TYR A 34 2.59 1.97 9.53
C TYR A 34 2.67 2.24 8.03
N ARG A 35 3.60 3.11 7.60
CA ARG A 35 3.76 3.45 6.17
C ARG A 35 4.07 2.24 5.31
N ARG A 36 4.90 1.35 5.80
CA ARG A 36 5.24 0.12 5.10
C ARG A 36 4.00 -0.75 4.86
N HIS A 37 3.23 -1.03 5.91
CA HIS A 37 2.03 -1.86 5.80
C HIS A 37 0.92 -1.16 5.02
N PHE A 38 0.75 0.14 5.21
CA PHE A 38 -0.19 0.92 4.41
C PHE A 38 0.19 0.94 2.92
N GLY A 39 1.46 1.03 2.58
CA GLY A 39 1.93 0.93 1.19
C GLY A 39 1.56 -0.40 0.55
N MET A 40 1.80 -1.51 1.25
CA MET A 40 1.42 -2.86 0.78
C MET A 40 -0.11 -3.03 0.70
N LEU A 41 -0.86 -2.54 1.69
CA LEU A 41 -2.33 -2.50 1.66
C LEU A 41 -2.84 -1.76 0.43
N ARG A 42 -2.34 -0.55 0.20
CA ARG A 42 -2.74 0.30 -0.93
C ARG A 42 -2.49 -0.38 -2.27
N GLU A 43 -1.31 -0.91 -2.46
CA GLU A 43 -0.94 -1.60 -3.70
C GLU A 43 -1.79 -2.85 -3.92
N GLY A 44 -1.93 -3.69 -2.91
CA GLY A 44 -2.74 -4.91 -2.99
C GLY A 44 -4.20 -4.61 -3.26
N LEU A 45 -4.78 -3.65 -2.57
CA LEU A 45 -6.19 -3.28 -2.75
C LEU A 45 -6.45 -2.67 -4.13
N LEU A 46 -5.53 -1.87 -4.67
CA LEU A 46 -5.64 -1.34 -6.03
C LEU A 46 -5.56 -2.43 -7.10
N GLN A 47 -4.65 -3.42 -6.95
CA GLN A 47 -4.55 -4.57 -7.84
C GLN A 47 -5.82 -5.42 -7.80
N HIS A 48 -6.32 -5.70 -6.60
CA HIS A 48 -7.55 -6.46 -6.37
C HIS A 48 -8.75 -5.80 -7.06
N MET A 49 -9.04 -4.54 -6.76
CA MET A 49 -10.14 -3.79 -7.38
C MET A 49 -10.01 -3.69 -8.90
N ALA A 50 -8.81 -3.53 -9.44
CA ALA A 50 -8.59 -3.47 -10.88
C ALA A 50 -8.95 -4.80 -11.55
N PHE A 51 -8.53 -5.93 -10.98
CA PHE A 51 -8.88 -7.25 -11.52
C PHE A 51 -10.39 -7.49 -11.49
N GLU A 52 -11.06 -7.11 -10.43
CA GLU A 52 -12.52 -7.25 -10.34
C GLU A 52 -13.24 -6.40 -11.38
N GLU A 53 -12.87 -5.15 -11.53
CA GLU A 53 -13.46 -4.23 -12.49
C GLU A 53 -13.24 -4.67 -13.94
N GLU A 54 -12.10 -5.27 -14.24
CA GLU A 54 -11.72 -5.69 -15.59
C GLU A 54 -12.22 -7.09 -15.97
N VAL A 55 -12.25 -8.02 -14.99
CA VAL A 55 -12.48 -9.45 -15.25
C VAL A 55 -13.77 -9.97 -14.59
N VAL A 56 -13.97 -9.69 -13.30
CA VAL A 56 -15.04 -10.33 -12.52
C VAL A 56 -16.37 -9.62 -12.74
N PHE A 57 -16.42 -8.31 -12.55
CA PHE A 57 -17.65 -7.53 -12.65
C PHE A 57 -18.35 -7.62 -14.01
N PRO A 58 -17.65 -7.59 -15.16
CA PRO A 58 -18.30 -7.76 -16.47
C PRO A 58 -19.03 -9.11 -16.59
N VAL A 59 -18.50 -10.19 -16.01
CA VAL A 59 -19.13 -11.52 -16.01
C VAL A 59 -20.39 -11.50 -15.15
N LEU A 60 -20.34 -10.91 -13.96
CA LEU A 60 -21.47 -10.78 -13.06
C LEU A 60 -22.59 -9.89 -13.63
N GLU A 61 -22.23 -8.78 -14.29
CA GLU A 61 -23.18 -7.89 -14.97
C GLU A 61 -23.93 -8.60 -16.09
N GLN A 62 -23.23 -9.43 -16.88
CA GLN A 62 -23.86 -10.28 -17.91
C GLN A 62 -24.82 -11.31 -17.32
N ALA A 63 -24.55 -11.82 -16.12
CA ALA A 63 -25.41 -12.69 -15.38
C ALA A 63 -26.60 -11.98 -14.68
N GLY A 64 -26.69 -10.64 -14.81
CA GLY A 64 -27.79 -9.83 -14.28
C GLY A 64 -27.59 -9.39 -12.81
N ALA A 65 -26.37 -9.41 -12.30
CA ALA A 65 -26.07 -9.00 -10.92
C ALA A 65 -26.14 -7.48 -10.76
N ALA A 66 -27.32 -6.96 -10.40
CA ALA A 66 -27.53 -5.52 -10.17
C ALA A 66 -26.64 -4.92 -9.05
N ALA A 67 -26.18 -5.76 -8.12
CA ALA A 67 -25.34 -5.35 -6.98
C ALA A 67 -23.92 -4.89 -7.40
N VAL A 68 -23.45 -5.29 -8.58
CA VAL A 68 -22.11 -4.85 -9.08
C VAL A 68 -22.00 -3.33 -9.14
N LYS A 69 -23.10 -2.62 -9.39
CA LYS A 69 -23.09 -1.15 -9.37
C LYS A 69 -22.75 -0.60 -7.98
N ALA A 70 -23.21 -1.24 -6.91
CA ALA A 70 -22.88 -0.85 -5.54
C ALA A 70 -21.40 -1.12 -5.24
N LEU A 71 -20.89 -2.30 -5.61
CA LEU A 71 -19.47 -2.67 -5.45
C LEU A 71 -18.53 -1.66 -6.16
N ARG A 72 -18.87 -1.24 -7.38
CA ARG A 72 -18.09 -0.18 -8.07
C ARG A 72 -18.14 1.17 -7.34
N ALA A 73 -19.25 1.49 -6.68
CA ALA A 73 -19.35 2.71 -5.86
C ALA A 73 -18.48 2.60 -4.60
N ASP A 74 -18.41 1.41 -3.99
CA ASP A 74 -17.53 1.13 -2.87
C ASP A 74 -16.07 1.25 -3.28
N HIS A 75 -15.66 0.70 -4.42
CA HIS A 75 -14.31 0.89 -4.98
C HIS A 75 -13.92 2.37 -5.11
N ALA A 76 -14.85 3.21 -5.58
CA ALA A 76 -14.60 4.64 -5.67
C ALA A 76 -14.42 5.30 -4.29
N GLN A 77 -15.07 4.77 -3.25
CA GLN A 77 -14.89 5.25 -1.87
C GLN A 77 -13.58 4.72 -1.28
N LEU A 78 -13.26 3.45 -1.45
CA LEU A 78 -12.00 2.84 -1.03
C LEU A 78 -10.80 3.61 -1.60
N ARG A 79 -10.82 3.96 -2.90
CA ARG A 79 -9.77 4.79 -3.52
C ARG A 79 -9.62 6.14 -2.85
N ARG A 80 -10.73 6.81 -2.48
CA ARG A 80 -10.66 8.11 -1.77
C ARG A 80 -10.03 7.98 -0.39
N HIS A 81 -10.36 6.93 0.38
CA HIS A 81 -9.71 6.65 1.66
C HIS A 81 -8.21 6.41 1.49
N LEU A 82 -7.82 5.63 0.47
CA LEU A 82 -6.40 5.37 0.16
C LEU A 82 -5.66 6.67 -0.24
N GLU A 83 -6.30 7.56 -0.99
CA GLU A 83 -5.73 8.86 -1.36
C GLU A 83 -5.58 9.77 -0.14
N THR A 84 -6.61 9.86 0.72
CA THR A 84 -6.59 10.64 1.96
C THR A 84 -5.47 10.18 2.89
N LEU A 85 -5.37 8.86 3.14
CA LEU A 85 -4.34 8.27 3.97
C LEU A 85 -2.93 8.40 3.36
N GLY A 86 -2.82 8.29 2.03
CA GLY A 86 -1.57 8.47 1.31
C GLY A 86 -1.03 9.91 1.37
N ALA A 87 -1.91 10.91 1.49
CA ALA A 87 -1.55 12.30 1.66
C ALA A 87 -1.37 12.70 3.15
N ALA A 88 -1.75 11.84 4.10
CA ALA A 88 -1.71 12.14 5.51
C ALA A 88 -0.28 12.24 6.06
N ALA A 89 -0.10 13.09 7.05
CA ALA A 89 1.11 13.18 7.87
C ALA A 89 0.80 12.65 9.28
N PRO A 90 0.85 11.34 9.49
CA PRO A 90 0.36 10.70 10.71
C PRO A 90 1.10 11.14 11.99
N GLU A 91 2.33 11.64 11.87
CA GLU A 91 3.07 12.22 13.00
C GLU A 91 2.49 13.57 13.45
N GLN A 92 1.79 14.28 12.55
CA GLN A 92 1.19 15.58 12.84
C GLN A 92 -0.27 15.45 13.31
N ASP A 93 -1.01 14.49 12.73
CA ASP A 93 -2.39 14.17 13.12
C ASP A 93 -2.60 12.65 13.26
N PRO A 94 -2.09 12.04 14.35
CA PRO A 94 -2.27 10.61 14.61
C PRO A 94 -3.74 10.20 14.72
N ALA A 95 -4.56 11.03 15.36
CA ALA A 95 -5.96 10.71 15.63
C ALA A 95 -6.79 10.73 14.34
N GLY A 96 -6.61 11.74 13.48
CA GLY A 96 -7.27 11.80 12.19
C GLY A 96 -6.86 10.64 11.27
N CYS A 97 -5.57 10.29 11.25
CA CYS A 97 -5.08 9.17 10.47
C CYS A 97 -5.69 7.82 10.93
N LEU A 98 -5.77 7.59 12.25
CA LEU A 98 -6.38 6.36 12.78
C LEU A 98 -7.89 6.30 12.53
N ALA A 99 -8.60 7.42 12.66
CA ALA A 99 -10.03 7.48 12.33
C ALA A 99 -10.29 7.13 10.87
N GLU A 100 -9.50 7.69 9.94
CA GLU A 100 -9.61 7.41 8.51
C GLU A 100 -9.28 5.93 8.19
N LEU A 101 -8.33 5.31 8.92
CA LEU A 101 -8.07 3.87 8.81
C LEU A 101 -9.24 3.02 9.32
N ASP A 102 -9.86 3.41 10.42
CA ASP A 102 -11.01 2.69 10.96
C ASP A 102 -12.21 2.79 9.99
N ASP A 103 -12.42 3.95 9.33
CA ASP A 103 -13.45 4.14 8.29
C ASP A 103 -13.16 3.28 7.04
N LEU A 104 -11.89 3.24 6.59
CA LEU A 104 -11.47 2.35 5.51
C LEU A 104 -11.71 0.88 5.86
N ALA A 105 -11.37 0.46 7.08
CA ALA A 105 -11.54 -0.90 7.55
C ALA A 105 -13.02 -1.34 7.54
N GLU A 106 -13.92 -0.49 8.03
CA GLU A 106 -15.35 -0.80 8.03
C GLU A 106 -15.92 -0.87 6.62
N LEU A 107 -15.54 0.07 5.74
CA LEU A 107 -15.97 0.04 4.34
C LEU A 107 -15.48 -1.22 3.63
N LEU A 108 -14.20 -1.59 3.82
CA LEU A 108 -13.60 -2.78 3.21
C LEU A 108 -14.30 -4.07 3.67
N ARG A 109 -14.57 -4.18 4.96
CA ARG A 109 -15.31 -5.31 5.53
C ARG A 109 -16.70 -5.46 4.91
N LEU A 110 -17.46 -4.35 4.82
CA LEU A 110 -18.80 -4.36 4.22
C LEU A 110 -18.76 -4.72 2.73
N HIS A 111 -17.75 -4.26 2.02
CA HIS A 111 -17.51 -4.56 0.62
C HIS A 111 -17.24 -6.06 0.40
N HIS A 112 -16.29 -6.66 1.15
CA HIS A 112 -16.00 -8.09 1.08
C HIS A 112 -17.24 -8.94 1.45
N ASP A 113 -18.01 -8.54 2.49
CA ASP A 113 -19.25 -9.22 2.86
C ASP A 113 -20.28 -9.18 1.71
N ALA A 114 -20.39 -8.05 1.01
CA ALA A 114 -21.32 -7.90 -0.12
C ALA A 114 -20.91 -8.76 -1.33
N GLU A 115 -19.62 -8.87 -1.61
CA GLU A 115 -19.08 -9.74 -2.66
C GLU A 115 -19.37 -11.22 -2.37
N MET A 116 -19.08 -11.64 -1.15
CA MET A 116 -19.32 -13.02 -0.71
C MET A 116 -20.81 -13.40 -0.73
N ALA A 117 -21.70 -12.43 -0.49
CA ALA A 117 -23.13 -12.62 -0.57
C ALA A 117 -23.67 -12.69 -2.01
N LEU A 118 -22.95 -12.14 -2.96
CA LEU A 118 -23.37 -12.06 -4.36
C LEU A 118 -23.33 -13.41 -5.08
N ASP A 119 -22.28 -14.18 -4.83
CA ASP A 119 -22.06 -15.50 -5.43
C ASP A 119 -21.32 -16.39 -4.42
N PRO A 120 -21.91 -17.52 -3.99
CA PRO A 120 -21.23 -18.48 -3.11
C PRO A 120 -19.92 -19.05 -3.67
N GLN A 121 -19.72 -18.97 -4.99
CA GLN A 121 -18.47 -19.38 -5.64
C GLN A 121 -17.44 -18.22 -5.75
N TYR A 122 -17.81 -17.03 -5.30
CA TYR A 122 -16.96 -15.85 -5.40
C TYR A 122 -15.63 -16.06 -4.68
N ALA A 123 -15.67 -16.62 -3.47
CA ALA A 123 -14.51 -16.89 -2.65
C ALA A 123 -13.44 -17.78 -3.30
N SER A 124 -13.86 -18.70 -4.14
CA SER A 124 -12.99 -19.69 -4.81
C SER A 124 -12.62 -19.29 -6.25
N ARG A 125 -12.98 -18.09 -6.69
CA ARG A 125 -12.58 -17.61 -8.03
C ARG A 125 -11.07 -17.53 -8.12
N PRO A 126 -10.46 -18.09 -9.18
CA PRO A 126 -9.04 -17.94 -9.41
C PRO A 126 -8.69 -16.46 -9.62
N MET A 127 -7.71 -15.99 -8.88
CA MET A 127 -7.18 -14.62 -8.91
C MET A 127 -5.66 -14.66 -9.12
N PRO A 128 -5.06 -13.67 -9.78
CA PRO A 128 -3.61 -13.54 -9.78
C PRO A 128 -3.11 -13.29 -8.36
N PRO A 129 -1.90 -13.74 -7.99
CA PRO A 129 -1.35 -13.44 -6.68
C PRO A 129 -1.17 -11.92 -6.53
N LEU A 130 -1.49 -11.39 -5.34
CA LEU A 130 -1.17 -10.00 -5.03
C LEU A 130 0.33 -9.83 -4.89
N LEU A 131 0.86 -8.80 -5.54
CA LEU A 131 2.26 -8.41 -5.39
C LEU A 131 2.39 -7.51 -4.15
N LEU A 132 2.32 -8.11 -2.97
CA LEU A 132 2.48 -7.42 -1.67
C LEU A 132 3.95 -7.40 -1.24
N GLU A 133 4.86 -7.38 -2.20
CA GLU A 133 6.27 -7.26 -1.88
C GLU A 133 6.60 -5.80 -1.51
N ASP A 134 7.42 -5.68 -0.48
CA ASP A 134 8.09 -4.42 -0.23
C ASP A 134 8.81 -3.99 -1.53
N PRO A 135 8.69 -2.73 -1.96
CA PRO A 135 9.46 -2.27 -3.11
C PRO A 135 10.93 -2.65 -2.90
N PRO A 136 11.61 -3.20 -3.93
CA PRO A 136 12.97 -3.66 -3.79
C PRO A 136 13.85 -2.53 -3.23
N ALA A 137 14.54 -2.83 -2.12
CA ALA A 137 15.39 -1.84 -1.49
C ALA A 137 16.66 -1.62 -2.33
N MET A 138 16.94 -0.39 -2.66
CA MET A 138 18.22 -0.01 -3.25
C MET A 138 19.29 0.01 -2.15
N ASP A 139 20.16 -0.99 -2.11
CA ASP A 139 21.28 -1.05 -1.15
C ASP A 139 22.43 -0.15 -1.62
N LEU A 140 22.65 0.92 -0.90
CA LEU A 140 23.66 1.94 -1.20
C LEU A 140 24.79 1.96 -0.17
N ARG A 141 24.87 0.96 0.72
CA ARG A 141 25.87 0.92 1.81
C ARG A 141 27.30 0.88 1.34
N GLY A 142 27.58 0.38 0.14
CA GLY A 142 28.92 0.30 -0.44
C GLY A 142 29.38 1.56 -1.19
N LEU A 143 28.53 2.57 -1.33
CA LEU A 143 28.83 3.75 -2.13
C LEU A 143 29.42 4.87 -1.26
N GLN A 144 30.30 5.68 -1.88
CA GLN A 144 30.91 6.85 -1.25
C GLN A 144 30.12 8.13 -1.59
N PRO A 145 29.98 9.10 -0.65
CA PRO A 145 29.39 10.39 -0.96
C PRO A 145 30.12 11.09 -2.13
N PRO A 146 29.36 11.76 -3.05
CA PRO A 146 27.92 12.05 -3.03
C PRO A 146 27.04 10.98 -3.73
N GLU A 147 27.58 9.87 -4.13
CA GLU A 147 27.00 8.89 -5.05
C GLU A 147 25.62 8.33 -4.57
N PRO A 148 25.42 8.00 -3.27
CA PRO A 148 24.11 7.57 -2.79
C PRO A 148 23.01 8.58 -3.05
N ILE A 149 23.27 9.85 -2.78
CA ILE A 149 22.29 10.95 -2.97
C ILE A 149 21.93 11.10 -4.45
N VAL A 150 22.93 11.01 -5.34
CA VAL A 150 22.72 11.11 -6.79
C VAL A 150 21.84 9.97 -7.28
N GLN A 151 22.10 8.73 -6.86
CA GLN A 151 21.32 7.57 -7.27
C GLN A 151 19.87 7.63 -6.75
N ILE A 152 19.66 8.06 -5.50
CA ILE A 152 18.31 8.26 -4.94
C ILE A 152 17.51 9.24 -5.80
N PHE A 153 18.06 10.42 -6.10
CA PHE A 153 17.31 11.41 -6.89
C PHE A 153 17.12 11.00 -8.33
N GLN A 154 18.07 10.30 -8.94
CA GLN A 154 17.88 9.71 -10.27
C GLN A 154 16.74 8.68 -10.30
N ALA A 155 16.60 7.85 -9.27
CA ALA A 155 15.51 6.89 -9.15
C ALA A 155 14.16 7.61 -8.97
N LEU A 156 14.10 8.62 -8.09
CA LEU A 156 12.90 9.42 -7.86
C LEU A 156 12.43 10.21 -9.10
N GLU A 157 13.37 10.77 -9.87
CA GLU A 157 13.07 11.49 -11.13
C GLU A 157 12.50 10.57 -12.22
N LYS A 158 12.87 9.29 -12.23
CA LYS A 158 12.30 8.28 -13.14
C LYS A 158 10.91 7.79 -12.73
N GLY A 159 10.30 8.38 -11.71
CA GLY A 159 8.98 7.99 -11.20
C GLY A 159 9.00 6.85 -10.19
N GLY A 160 10.18 6.54 -9.63
CA GLY A 160 10.38 5.44 -8.67
C GLY A 160 9.99 5.78 -7.22
N ALA A 161 8.90 6.48 -6.98
CA ALA A 161 8.34 6.61 -5.64
C ALA A 161 7.08 5.71 -5.53
N PRO A 162 6.91 4.94 -4.43
CA PRO A 162 7.76 4.87 -3.24
C PRO A 162 9.12 4.21 -3.50
N LEU A 163 10.19 4.73 -2.89
CA LEU A 163 11.55 4.24 -3.02
C LEU A 163 12.10 3.82 -1.66
N ARG A 164 12.51 2.57 -1.51
CA ARG A 164 13.25 2.08 -0.33
C ARG A 164 14.74 2.13 -0.60
N VAL A 165 15.49 2.71 0.32
CA VAL A 165 16.95 2.76 0.24
C VAL A 165 17.58 2.29 1.54
N ILE A 166 18.69 1.56 1.44
CA ILE A 166 19.50 1.12 2.58
C ILE A 166 20.83 1.87 2.52
N LEU A 167 21.16 2.54 3.60
CA LEU A 167 22.34 3.37 3.77
C LEU A 167 23.20 2.88 4.94
N PRO A 168 24.50 3.18 4.99
CA PRO A 168 25.37 2.69 6.07
C PRO A 168 25.02 3.28 7.45
N HIS A 169 24.39 4.46 7.49
CA HIS A 169 23.97 5.18 8.69
C HIS A 169 22.83 6.13 8.36
N GLU A 170 22.24 6.75 9.36
CA GLU A 170 21.16 7.73 9.20
C GLU A 170 21.60 8.90 8.32
N PRO A 171 20.89 9.16 7.20
CA PRO A 171 21.31 10.17 6.21
C PRO A 171 20.70 11.53 6.51
N VAL A 172 21.00 12.13 7.67
CA VAL A 172 20.44 13.43 8.10
C VAL A 172 20.48 14.51 7.01
N PRO A 173 21.58 14.67 6.22
CA PRO A 173 21.62 15.66 5.14
C PRO A 173 20.62 15.41 4.01
N LEU A 174 20.24 14.16 3.76
CA LEU A 174 19.28 13.79 2.72
C LEU A 174 17.87 14.30 3.05
N TYR A 175 17.50 14.34 4.31
CA TYR A 175 16.16 14.71 4.75
C TYR A 175 15.76 16.15 4.36
N GLY A 176 16.71 17.09 4.43
CA GLY A 176 16.50 18.46 3.95
C GLY A 176 16.22 18.50 2.44
N LEU A 177 17.04 17.80 1.66
CA LEU A 177 16.94 17.76 0.20
C LEU A 177 15.63 17.09 -0.28
N LEU A 178 15.16 16.08 0.42
CA LEU A 178 13.88 15.41 0.11
C LEU A 178 12.72 16.38 0.31
N ARG A 179 12.65 17.04 1.47
CA ARG A 179 11.58 18.01 1.78
C ARG A 179 11.53 19.17 0.78
N GLU A 180 12.68 19.71 0.41
CA GLU A 180 12.77 20.79 -0.58
C GLU A 180 12.22 20.40 -1.95
N ARG A 181 12.20 19.08 -2.27
CA ARG A 181 11.71 18.56 -3.55
C ARG A 181 10.32 17.91 -3.48
N GLY A 182 9.59 18.08 -2.38
CA GLY A 182 8.23 17.58 -2.21
C GLY A 182 8.18 16.08 -1.99
N TYR A 183 9.16 15.51 -1.26
CA TYR A 183 9.13 14.12 -0.81
C TYR A 183 8.99 14.04 0.70
N SER A 184 8.14 13.14 1.17
CA SER A 184 8.13 12.66 2.55
C SER A 184 9.10 11.49 2.71
N TYR A 185 9.50 11.20 3.94
CA TYR A 185 10.38 10.08 4.25
C TYR A 185 10.11 9.51 5.63
N ALA A 186 10.35 8.22 5.79
CA ALA A 186 10.40 7.53 7.07
C ALA A 186 11.69 6.71 7.14
N GLY A 187 12.41 6.78 8.24
CA GLY A 187 13.67 6.08 8.40
C GLY A 187 13.73 5.26 9.69
N SER A 188 14.38 4.09 9.64
CA SER A 188 14.59 3.22 10.78
C SER A 188 15.95 2.50 10.72
N PRO A 189 16.59 2.25 11.90
CA PRO A 189 17.78 1.42 11.96
C PRO A 189 17.44 -0.04 11.63
N ARG A 190 18.36 -0.73 10.95
CA ARG A 190 18.21 -2.13 10.57
C ARG A 190 18.94 -3.08 11.53
N PRO A 191 18.38 -4.27 11.78
CA PRO A 191 19.05 -5.29 12.60
C PRO A 191 20.37 -5.80 12.02
N ASP A 192 20.49 -5.80 10.67
CA ASP A 192 21.70 -6.26 9.95
C ASP A 192 22.77 -5.16 9.79
N GLY A 193 22.57 -4.04 10.44
CA GLY A 193 23.40 -2.83 10.30
C GLY A 193 22.95 -1.94 9.16
N GLY A 194 23.22 -0.64 9.31
CA GLY A 194 22.77 0.39 8.38
C GLY A 194 21.41 1.01 8.78
N PHE A 195 20.89 1.79 7.87
CA PHE A 195 19.69 2.59 8.06
C PHE A 195 18.80 2.51 6.82
N GLU A 196 17.54 2.16 6.99
CA GLU A 196 16.57 2.10 5.91
C GLU A 196 15.76 3.38 5.86
N VAL A 197 15.54 3.91 4.65
CA VAL A 197 14.68 5.07 4.42
C VAL A 197 13.67 4.71 3.34
N LEU A 198 12.39 4.86 3.65
CA LEU A 198 11.30 4.86 2.68
C LEU A 198 11.04 6.30 2.27
N ILE A 199 11.02 6.56 0.96
CA ILE A 199 10.83 7.89 0.37
C ILE A 199 9.57 7.84 -0.50
N GLU A 200 8.66 8.78 -0.25
CA GLU A 200 7.37 8.86 -0.94
C GLU A 200 7.15 10.27 -1.50
N ARG A 201 6.29 10.39 -2.49
CA ARG A 201 5.91 11.71 -3.01
C ARG A 201 4.85 12.32 -2.10
N THR A 202 5.05 13.59 -1.72
CA THR A 202 4.07 14.34 -0.92
C THR A 202 2.86 14.74 -1.76
#